data_85a4d6f5d6e5e6287249177fdbda980e
#
_entry.id   85a4d6f5d6e5e6287249177fdbda980e
#
_cell.length_a   1.000
_cell.length_b   1.000
_cell.length_c   1.000
_cell.angle_alpha   90.00
_cell.angle_beta   90.00
_cell.angle_gamma   90.00
#
_symmetry.space_group_name_H-M   'P 1'
#
loop_
_entity.id
_entity.type
_entity.pdbx_description
1 polymer ?
#
loop_
_entity_poly.entity_id
_entity_poly.type
_entity_poly.pdbx_seq_one_letter_code
_entity_poly.pdbx_strand_id
1 'polypeptide(L)'
;MTPTQAHGRLDELGILDGSHGPGCYALRVSVPSGVESVQRTWLDAIDAPLPDAYAEQLAAAETCLYVGRSGNIYDRIMDHADGQVRRASFIRAFGVTDIHGVWPDDANTGVAERNRARSLSSATTCVWSDGELF
;
A
#
# COMPACT_ATOMS: atom_id res chain seq x y z
N MET A 1 -1.56 4.04 -11.33
CA MET A 1 -1.30 5.46 -11.01
C MET A 1 0.11 5.82 -11.47
N THR A 2 0.25 6.91 -12.18
CA THR A 2 1.55 7.43 -12.62
C THR A 2 2.14 8.37 -11.58
N PRO A 3 3.47 8.67 -11.63
CA PRO A 3 4.07 9.68 -10.75
C PRO A 3 3.39 11.05 -10.85
N THR A 4 3.04 11.50 -12.06
CA THR A 4 2.31 12.76 -12.24
C THR A 4 0.95 12.76 -11.57
N GLN A 5 0.20 11.67 -11.69
CA GLN A 5 -1.08 11.50 -11.00
C GLN A 5 -0.91 11.48 -9.47
N ALA A 6 0.13 10.79 -8.97
CA ALA A 6 0.42 10.72 -7.55
C ALA A 6 0.76 12.11 -6.98
N HIS A 7 1.59 12.89 -7.68
CA HIS A 7 1.90 14.27 -7.28
C HIS A 7 0.64 15.13 -7.21
N GLY A 8 -0.18 15.09 -8.26
CA GLY A 8 -1.44 15.84 -8.30
C GLY A 8 -2.40 15.43 -7.19
N ARG A 9 -2.45 14.15 -6.86
CA ARG A 9 -3.31 13.64 -5.78
C ARG A 9 -2.84 14.12 -4.40
N LEU A 10 -1.54 14.12 -4.14
CA LEU A 10 -0.98 14.67 -2.90
C LEU A 10 -1.33 16.15 -2.74
N ASP A 11 -1.26 16.92 -3.83
CA ASP A 11 -1.63 18.32 -3.83
C ASP A 11 -3.12 18.53 -3.58
N GLU A 12 -4.00 17.79 -4.26
CA GLU A 12 -5.45 17.82 -4.05
C GLU A 12 -5.86 17.53 -2.61
N LEU A 13 -5.17 16.56 -1.97
CA LEU A 13 -5.43 16.17 -0.59
C LEU A 13 -4.84 17.14 0.43
N GLY A 14 -4.07 18.15 -0.01
CA GLY A 14 -3.44 19.12 0.86
C GLY A 14 -2.29 18.56 1.70
N ILE A 15 -1.67 17.47 1.26
CA ILE A 15 -0.63 16.75 2.00
C ILE A 15 0.72 16.72 1.28
N LEU A 16 0.86 17.46 0.18
CA LEU A 16 2.08 17.48 -0.62
C LEU A 16 3.28 17.94 0.21
N ASP A 17 3.16 19.05 0.94
CA ASP A 17 4.25 19.57 1.76
C ASP A 17 4.67 18.59 2.87
N GLY A 18 3.70 18.00 3.55
CA GLY A 18 3.94 17.01 4.61
C GLY A 18 4.58 15.73 4.10
N SER A 19 4.46 15.43 2.80
CA SER A 19 5.04 14.22 2.20
C SER A 19 6.55 14.30 1.99
N HIS A 20 7.17 15.47 2.04
CA HIS A 20 8.60 15.67 1.79
C HIS A 20 9.50 15.40 3.01
N GLY A 21 9.07 14.56 3.93
CA GLY A 21 9.84 14.18 5.11
C GLY A 21 9.62 12.73 5.49
N PRO A 22 10.17 12.30 6.63
CA PRO A 22 9.99 10.95 7.12
C PRO A 22 8.58 10.72 7.66
N GLY A 23 8.16 9.47 7.71
CA GLY A 23 6.88 9.08 8.28
C GLY A 23 6.28 7.84 7.63
N CYS A 24 4.98 7.63 7.87
CA CYS A 24 4.20 6.56 7.29
C CYS A 24 3.26 7.09 6.19
N TYR A 25 2.87 6.20 5.30
CA TYR A 25 1.92 6.49 4.22
C TYR A 25 1.05 5.27 3.95
N ALA A 26 -0.10 5.50 3.33
CA ALA A 26 -1.00 4.44 2.90
C ALA A 26 -1.44 4.67 1.46
N LEU A 27 -1.39 3.61 0.67
CA LEU A 27 -1.78 3.60 -0.73
C LEU A 27 -2.93 2.62 -0.94
N ARG A 28 -3.90 3.00 -1.76
CA ARG A 28 -4.96 2.11 -2.18
C ARG A 28 -4.47 1.26 -3.34
N VAL A 29 -4.78 -0.03 -3.30
CA VAL A 29 -4.41 -0.97 -4.36
C VAL A 29 -5.65 -1.62 -4.95
N SER A 30 -5.52 -2.13 -6.17
CA SER A 30 -6.59 -2.83 -6.88
C SER A 30 -6.42 -4.33 -6.73
N VAL A 31 -7.26 -4.95 -5.91
CA VAL A 31 -7.27 -6.41 -5.72
C VAL A 31 -8.41 -7.00 -6.54
N PRO A 32 -8.18 -8.03 -7.37
CA PRO A 32 -9.23 -8.64 -8.18
C PRO A 32 -10.26 -9.36 -7.31
N SER A 33 -11.46 -9.56 -7.85
CA SER A 33 -12.51 -10.31 -7.17
C SER A 33 -12.25 -11.81 -7.20
N GLY A 34 -12.51 -12.49 -6.08
CA GLY A 34 -12.42 -13.93 -5.96
C GLY A 34 -11.05 -14.42 -5.57
N VAL A 35 -11.02 -15.46 -4.74
CA VAL A 35 -9.80 -16.06 -4.18
C VAL A 35 -8.86 -16.56 -5.27
N GLU A 36 -9.39 -17.23 -6.29
CA GLU A 36 -8.58 -17.76 -7.39
C GLU A 36 -7.89 -16.67 -8.19
N SER A 37 -8.57 -15.57 -8.46
CA SER A 37 -8.01 -14.42 -9.17
C SER A 37 -6.93 -13.72 -8.34
N VAL A 38 -7.14 -13.59 -7.04
CA VAL A 38 -6.13 -13.05 -6.12
C VAL A 38 -4.88 -13.91 -6.13
N GLN A 39 -5.03 -15.23 -6.00
CA GLN A 39 -3.90 -16.18 -6.01
C GLN A 39 -3.15 -16.13 -7.35
N ARG A 40 -3.87 -16.12 -8.46
CA ARG A 40 -3.24 -16.08 -9.78
C ARG A 40 -2.47 -14.79 -10.01
N THR A 41 -3.05 -13.65 -9.66
CA THR A 41 -2.40 -12.35 -9.80
C THR A 41 -1.13 -12.27 -8.97
N TRP A 42 -1.18 -12.76 -7.74
CA TRP A 42 0.00 -12.82 -6.87
C TRP A 42 1.08 -13.74 -7.43
N LEU A 43 0.71 -14.96 -7.82
CA LEU A 43 1.65 -15.95 -8.35
C LEU A 43 2.35 -15.45 -9.61
N ASP A 44 1.61 -14.82 -10.53
CA ASP A 44 2.17 -14.29 -11.77
C ASP A 44 3.17 -13.15 -11.51
N ALA A 45 2.93 -12.33 -10.50
CA ALA A 45 3.79 -11.19 -10.18
C ALA A 45 5.00 -11.57 -9.31
N ILE A 46 4.83 -12.51 -8.37
CA ILE A 46 5.80 -12.76 -7.30
C ILE A 46 6.51 -14.12 -7.47
N ASP A 47 5.95 -15.02 -8.28
CA ASP A 47 6.46 -16.39 -8.48
C ASP A 47 6.50 -17.21 -7.18
N ALA A 48 5.53 -16.99 -6.31
CA ALA A 48 5.36 -17.72 -5.07
C ALA A 48 3.88 -17.71 -4.68
N PRO A 49 3.37 -18.73 -3.98
CA PRO A 49 1.97 -18.72 -3.55
C PRO A 49 1.73 -17.73 -2.42
N LEU A 50 0.55 -17.12 -2.43
CA LEU A 50 0.05 -16.34 -1.31
C LEU A 50 -0.63 -17.30 -0.32
N PRO A 51 -0.44 -17.16 1.01
CA PRO A 51 -1.19 -17.96 1.98
C PRO A 51 -2.70 -17.88 1.74
N ASP A 52 -3.39 -19.02 1.78
CA ASP A 52 -4.83 -19.09 1.49
C ASP A 52 -5.66 -18.16 2.37
N ALA A 53 -5.32 -18.06 3.65
CA ALA A 53 -6.01 -17.14 4.57
C ALA A 53 -5.89 -15.68 4.12
N TYR A 54 -4.75 -15.28 3.59
CA TYR A 54 -4.55 -13.93 3.05
C TYR A 54 -5.36 -13.71 1.78
N ALA A 55 -5.35 -14.69 0.87
CA ALA A 55 -6.13 -14.59 -0.36
C ALA A 55 -7.63 -14.45 -0.08
N GLU A 56 -8.15 -15.21 0.88
CA GLU A 56 -9.55 -15.14 1.32
C GLU A 56 -9.88 -13.77 1.91
N GLN A 57 -9.02 -13.25 2.78
CA GLN A 57 -9.21 -11.95 3.43
C GLN A 57 -9.18 -10.81 2.41
N LEU A 58 -8.24 -10.83 1.47
CA LEU A 58 -8.13 -9.84 0.40
C LEU A 58 -9.35 -9.88 -0.52
N ALA A 59 -9.79 -11.08 -0.90
CA ALA A 59 -10.96 -11.25 -1.78
C ALA A 59 -12.25 -10.75 -1.13
N ALA A 60 -12.37 -10.84 0.19
CA ALA A 60 -13.56 -10.42 0.93
C ALA A 60 -13.59 -8.92 1.26
N ALA A 61 -12.45 -8.22 1.20
CA ALA A 61 -12.36 -6.83 1.59
C ALA A 61 -12.99 -5.88 0.55
N GLU A 62 -13.64 -4.82 1.01
CA GLU A 62 -14.13 -3.75 0.15
C GLU A 62 -12.99 -2.81 -0.27
N THR A 63 -12.03 -2.60 0.62
CA THR A 63 -10.87 -1.73 0.40
C THR A 63 -9.60 -2.46 0.81
N CYS A 64 -8.57 -2.37 -0.04
CA CYS A 64 -7.25 -2.90 0.27
C CYS A 64 -6.22 -1.78 0.25
N LEU A 65 -5.45 -1.67 1.31
CA LEU A 65 -4.43 -0.66 1.49
C LEU A 65 -3.06 -1.31 1.67
N TYR A 66 -2.05 -0.59 1.22
CA TYR A 66 -0.65 -0.85 1.55
C TYR A 66 -0.16 0.26 2.46
N VAL A 67 0.38 -0.09 3.61
CA VAL A 67 1.02 0.86 4.54
C VAL A 67 2.52 0.65 4.50
N GLY A 68 3.25 1.74 4.32
CA GLY A 68 4.70 1.75 4.32
C GLY A 68 5.25 2.90 5.16
N ARG A 69 6.57 2.91 5.31
CA ARG A 69 7.32 3.98 5.95
C ARG A 69 8.54 4.35 5.12
N SER A 70 9.00 5.57 5.27
CA SER A 70 10.17 6.05 4.54
C SER A 70 10.82 7.22 5.25
N GLY A 71 12.12 7.43 4.97
CA GLY A 71 12.82 8.66 5.32
C GLY A 71 12.38 9.86 4.48
N ASN A 72 11.79 9.61 3.32
CA ASN A 72 11.12 10.61 2.49
C ASN A 72 9.89 9.97 1.85
N ILE A 73 8.71 10.30 2.36
CA ILE A 73 7.44 9.71 1.93
C ILE A 73 7.19 9.97 0.44
N TYR A 74 7.41 11.20 -0.01
CA TYR A 74 7.19 11.59 -1.40
C TYR A 74 7.98 10.72 -2.38
N ASP A 75 9.29 10.59 -2.16
CA ASP A 75 10.15 9.80 -3.03
C ASP A 75 9.71 8.34 -3.08
N ARG A 76 9.30 7.80 -1.94
CA ARG A 76 8.85 6.39 -1.87
C ARG A 76 7.52 6.19 -2.59
N ILE A 77 6.58 7.13 -2.47
CA ILE A 77 5.31 7.07 -3.21
C ILE A 77 5.59 7.15 -4.72
N MET A 78 6.50 8.03 -5.14
CA MET A 78 6.88 8.14 -6.55
C MET A 78 7.51 6.84 -7.07
N ASP A 79 8.35 6.17 -6.28
CA ASP A 79 8.92 4.87 -6.63
C ASP A 79 7.82 3.82 -6.85
N HIS A 80 6.84 3.76 -5.97
CA HIS A 80 5.72 2.84 -6.11
C HIS A 80 4.88 3.13 -7.37
N ALA A 81 4.67 4.40 -7.69
CA ALA A 81 3.90 4.81 -8.85
C ALA A 81 4.66 4.59 -10.17
N ASP A 82 5.98 4.75 -10.16
CA ASP A 82 6.82 4.70 -11.37
C ASP A 82 7.15 3.28 -11.85
N GLY A 83 6.81 2.25 -11.10
CA GLY A 83 7.12 0.89 -11.48
C GLY A 83 8.58 0.49 -11.24
N GLN A 84 9.26 1.14 -10.33
CA GLN A 84 10.64 0.83 -9.98
C GLN A 84 10.79 -0.57 -9.40
N VAL A 85 11.96 -1.17 -9.60
CA VAL A 85 12.28 -2.53 -9.13
C VAL A 85 12.15 -2.67 -7.59
N ARG A 86 12.27 -1.57 -6.87
CA ARG A 86 12.19 -1.52 -5.40
C ARG A 86 10.77 -1.51 -4.84
N ARG A 87 9.75 -1.57 -5.70
CA ARG A 87 8.37 -1.65 -5.22
C ARG A 87 8.18 -2.88 -4.34
N ALA A 88 7.40 -2.72 -3.27
CA ALA A 88 6.99 -3.85 -2.45
C ALA A 88 6.24 -4.89 -3.27
N SER A 89 6.37 -6.16 -2.90
CA SER A 89 5.70 -7.27 -3.60
C SER A 89 4.21 -7.05 -3.76
N PHE A 90 3.55 -6.54 -2.72
CA PHE A 90 2.13 -6.25 -2.73
C PHE A 90 1.75 -5.22 -3.81
N ILE A 91 2.57 -4.16 -3.94
CA ILE A 91 2.38 -3.13 -4.96
C ILE A 91 2.66 -3.69 -6.37
N ARG A 92 3.68 -4.54 -6.52
CA ARG A 92 3.97 -5.20 -7.79
C ARG A 92 2.81 -6.09 -8.26
N ALA A 93 2.20 -6.80 -7.33
CA ALA A 93 1.10 -7.70 -7.65
C ALA A 93 -0.19 -6.95 -8.03
N PHE A 94 -0.57 -5.94 -7.25
CA PHE A 94 -1.91 -5.36 -7.33
C PHE A 94 -1.94 -3.93 -7.87
N GLY A 95 -0.82 -3.20 -7.85
CA GLY A 95 -0.75 -1.84 -8.38
C GLY A 95 -1.39 -0.79 -7.47
N VAL A 96 -0.94 0.45 -7.60
CA VAL A 96 -1.47 1.59 -6.86
C VAL A 96 -2.56 2.27 -7.66
N THR A 97 -3.72 2.49 -7.04
CA THR A 97 -4.84 3.20 -7.67
C THR A 97 -5.08 4.58 -7.08
N ASP A 98 -4.73 4.80 -5.82
CA ASP A 98 -4.91 6.09 -5.15
C ASP A 98 -4.01 6.21 -3.93
N ILE A 99 -3.87 7.42 -3.41
CA ILE A 99 -3.19 7.72 -2.15
C ILE A 99 -4.26 7.87 -1.08
N HIS A 100 -4.16 7.05 -0.02
CA HIS A 100 -5.11 7.11 1.09
C HIS A 100 -4.72 8.21 2.09
N GLY A 101 -3.44 8.33 2.40
CA GLY A 101 -2.96 9.36 3.31
C GLY A 101 -1.47 9.29 3.57
N VAL A 102 -0.95 10.33 4.22
CA VAL A 102 0.41 10.40 4.73
C VAL A 102 0.39 10.89 6.18
N TRP A 103 1.32 10.39 6.98
CA TRP A 103 1.44 10.72 8.41
C TRP A 103 2.89 11.11 8.73
N PRO A 104 3.24 12.39 8.50
CA PRO A 104 4.61 12.87 8.73
C PRO A 104 4.99 12.91 10.22
N ASP A 105 3.98 12.87 11.11
CA ASP A 105 4.22 12.82 12.57
C ASP A 105 4.49 11.41 13.08
N ASP A 106 4.20 10.37 12.28
CA ASP A 106 4.54 9.00 12.63
C ASP A 106 6.06 8.81 12.52
N ALA A 107 6.66 8.12 13.48
CA ALA A 107 8.08 7.78 13.40
C ALA A 107 8.36 6.84 12.22
N ASN A 108 9.54 6.98 11.61
CA ASN A 108 10.02 6.06 10.58
C ASN A 108 10.56 4.78 11.23
N THR A 109 9.69 4.00 11.86
CA THR A 109 10.01 2.75 12.54
C THR A 109 9.00 1.65 12.20
N GLY A 110 9.42 0.40 12.35
CA GLY A 110 8.52 -0.74 12.13
C GLY A 110 7.34 -0.77 13.09
N VAL A 111 7.52 -0.30 14.32
CA VAL A 111 6.44 -0.20 15.31
C VAL A 111 5.39 0.82 14.89
N ALA A 112 5.81 2.01 14.46
CA ALA A 112 4.89 3.06 13.99
C ALA A 112 4.13 2.61 12.74
N GLU A 113 4.80 1.96 11.80
CA GLU A 113 4.19 1.41 10.59
C GLU A 113 3.11 0.37 10.93
N ARG A 114 3.42 -0.56 11.81
CA ARG A 114 2.48 -1.60 12.26
C ARG A 114 1.29 -1.00 12.99
N ASN A 115 1.51 -0.02 13.84
CA ASN A 115 0.44 0.67 14.56
C ASN A 115 -0.47 1.41 13.58
N ARG A 116 0.09 2.05 12.56
CA ARG A 116 -0.69 2.70 11.50
C ARG A 116 -1.51 1.69 10.73
N ALA A 117 -0.93 0.56 10.35
CA ALA A 117 -1.64 -0.50 9.66
C ALA A 117 -2.84 -1.01 10.47
N ARG A 118 -2.65 -1.26 11.76
CA ARG A 118 -3.74 -1.69 12.66
C ARG A 118 -4.84 -0.64 12.77
N SER A 119 -4.49 0.64 12.85
CA SER A 119 -5.45 1.73 12.98
C SER A 119 -6.34 1.88 11.74
N LEU A 120 -5.83 1.53 10.57
CA LEU A 120 -6.55 1.62 9.28
C LEU A 120 -7.34 0.36 8.96
N SER A 121 -7.01 -0.78 9.55
CA SER A 121 -7.72 -2.03 9.31
C SER A 121 -9.10 -2.02 9.97
N SER A 122 -10.06 -2.68 9.32
CA SER A 122 -11.44 -2.83 9.81
C SER A 122 -12.07 -4.09 9.23
N ALA A 123 -13.33 -4.34 9.54
CA ALA A 123 -14.08 -5.46 8.98
C ALA A 123 -14.16 -5.43 7.43
N THR A 124 -14.05 -4.24 6.82
CA THR A 124 -14.17 -4.04 5.38
C THR A 124 -12.88 -3.59 4.71
N THR A 125 -11.85 -3.26 5.48
CA THR A 125 -10.56 -2.77 4.99
C THR A 125 -9.43 -3.69 5.42
N CYS A 126 -8.77 -4.31 4.45
CA CYS A 126 -7.51 -5.04 4.65
C CYS A 126 -6.32 -4.12 4.49
N VAL A 127 -5.30 -4.32 5.29
CA VAL A 127 -4.06 -3.55 5.20
C VAL A 127 -2.87 -4.49 5.14
N TRP A 128 -2.07 -4.35 4.10
CA TRP A 128 -0.79 -5.04 3.98
C TRP A 128 0.33 -4.12 4.46
N SER A 129 1.17 -4.62 5.34
CA SER A 129 2.34 -3.89 5.83
C SER A 129 3.42 -4.86 6.25
N ASP A 130 4.64 -4.64 5.77
CA ASP A 130 5.83 -5.41 6.14
C ASP A 130 5.64 -6.94 6.04
N GLY A 131 5.00 -7.39 4.97
CA GLY A 131 4.77 -8.82 4.70
C GLY A 131 3.62 -9.45 5.49
N GLU A 132 2.86 -8.66 6.24
CA GLU A 132 1.72 -9.13 7.03
C GLU A 132 0.41 -8.48 6.56
N LEU A 133 -0.70 -9.21 6.69
CA LEU A 133 -2.03 -8.71 6.39
C LEU A 133 -2.79 -8.46 7.70
N PHE A 134 -3.33 -7.26 7.81
CA PHE A 134 -4.10 -6.79 8.97
C PHE A 134 -5.58 -6.69 8.65
#